data_1e63d01be348155300af2d5732fe4207
#
_entry.id   1e63d01be348155300af2d5732fe4207
#
_cell.length_a   1.000
_cell.length_b   1.000
_cell.length_c   1.000
_cell.angle_alpha   90.00
_cell.angle_beta   90.00
_cell.angle_gamma   90.00
#
_symmetry.space_group_name_H-M   'P 1'
#
loop_
_entity.id
_entity.type
_entity.pdbx_description
1 polymer ?
#
loop_
_entity_poly.entity_id
_entity_poly.type
_entity_poly.pdbx_seq_one_letter_code
_entity_poly.pdbx_strand_id
1 'polypeptide(L)'
;MPFIYELDDASEWDKPEMWIKANPGLGTIKKKEYLEEMVQKAKNDPSFKPTVLVKDFNIPQTAQSAWLTFEDLNNEELLPEGGAFRYCIGGFDAADSIDLNAAKAICKRRGDDKLYIKQMYWIPQAVLDQQEERGDRRERDGVPYSLWVSQGLMRTCEGRRVNKRVILDWFCELRDREDIYPLYIGYDPWHISDELLAAFEQEFGRNVMVKVRQGVLTLSQPMKDLKAEFQEKKIVYNNNPIDKWCLINTEEKKDVNGNVQPVKSDERTRRIDGTAALLDAYVVYCNKRDEFESLI
;
A
#
# COMPACT_ATOMS: atom_id res chain seq x y z
N MET A 1 -19.70 -14.22 -3.74
CA MET A 1 -18.30 -14.65 -3.96
C MET A 1 -17.98 -14.35 -5.42
N PRO A 2 -16.99 -13.52 -5.76
CA PRO A 2 -16.62 -13.30 -7.14
C PRO A 2 -15.92 -14.55 -7.72
N PHE A 3 -16.20 -14.84 -8.99
CA PHE A 3 -15.47 -15.84 -9.76
C PHE A 3 -14.47 -15.09 -10.65
N ILE A 4 -13.19 -15.37 -10.49
CA ILE A 4 -12.09 -14.82 -11.31
C ILE A 4 -11.59 -15.95 -12.18
N TYR A 5 -11.54 -15.71 -13.49
CA TYR A 5 -10.99 -16.63 -14.48
C TYR A 5 -9.68 -16.04 -14.98
N GLU A 6 -8.57 -16.68 -14.64
CA GLU A 6 -7.21 -16.28 -15.04
C GLU A 6 -6.37 -17.52 -15.41
N LEU A 7 -5.20 -17.32 -15.97
CA LEU A 7 -4.22 -18.41 -16.11
C LEU A 7 -3.61 -18.69 -14.74
N ASP A 8 -3.24 -19.94 -14.49
CA ASP A 8 -2.59 -20.33 -13.23
C ASP A 8 -1.17 -19.77 -13.13
N ASP A 9 -0.48 -19.66 -14.29
CA ASP A 9 0.86 -19.12 -14.40
C ASP A 9 1.00 -18.24 -15.65
N ALA A 10 1.73 -17.13 -15.53
CA ALA A 10 1.95 -16.21 -16.63
C ALA A 10 2.69 -16.86 -17.83
N SER A 11 3.45 -17.93 -17.63
CA SER A 11 4.13 -18.68 -18.71
C SER A 11 3.17 -19.50 -19.57
N GLU A 12 1.91 -19.64 -19.18
CA GLU A 12 0.88 -20.35 -19.96
C GLU A 12 0.25 -19.49 -21.08
N TRP A 13 0.57 -18.19 -21.13
CA TRP A 13 -0.06 -17.22 -22.04
C TRP A 13 0.03 -17.57 -23.52
N ASP A 14 1.05 -18.29 -23.94
CA ASP A 14 1.27 -18.70 -25.34
C ASP A 14 0.92 -20.17 -25.63
N LYS A 15 0.27 -20.84 -24.67
CA LYS A 15 -0.19 -22.23 -24.77
C LYS A 15 -1.71 -22.26 -25.01
N PRO A 16 -2.16 -22.53 -26.28
CA PRO A 16 -3.58 -22.44 -26.63
C PRO A 16 -4.52 -23.33 -25.81
N GLU A 17 -4.02 -24.46 -25.31
CA GLU A 17 -4.76 -25.40 -24.48
C GLU A 17 -5.09 -24.85 -23.06
N MET A 18 -4.30 -23.87 -22.59
CA MET A 18 -4.48 -23.26 -21.27
C MET A 18 -5.45 -22.05 -21.30
N TRP A 19 -5.71 -21.47 -22.47
CA TRP A 19 -6.48 -20.23 -22.60
C TRP A 19 -7.90 -20.33 -22.09
N ILE A 20 -8.49 -21.53 -22.07
CA ILE A 20 -9.84 -21.78 -21.52
C ILE A 20 -9.94 -21.44 -20.04
N LYS A 21 -8.84 -21.49 -19.26
CA LYS A 21 -8.83 -21.15 -17.85
C LYS A 21 -9.22 -19.67 -17.63
N ALA A 22 -8.62 -18.79 -18.42
CA ALA A 22 -8.91 -17.35 -18.36
C ALA A 22 -10.14 -16.96 -19.20
N ASN A 23 -10.56 -17.80 -20.16
CA ASN A 23 -11.63 -17.51 -21.10
C ASN A 23 -12.62 -18.68 -21.19
N PRO A 24 -13.50 -18.87 -20.17
CA PRO A 24 -14.45 -20.00 -20.16
C PRO A 24 -15.45 -19.99 -21.33
N GLY A 25 -15.65 -18.82 -21.95
CA GLY A 25 -16.45 -18.66 -23.17
C GLY A 25 -15.66 -18.77 -24.48
N LEU A 26 -14.43 -19.30 -24.44
CA LEU A 26 -13.60 -19.46 -25.63
C LEU A 26 -14.27 -20.42 -26.65
N GLY A 27 -14.34 -19.99 -27.91
CA GLY A 27 -15.01 -20.71 -28.99
C GLY A 27 -16.51 -20.40 -29.12
N THR A 28 -17.12 -19.72 -28.14
CA THR A 28 -18.53 -19.30 -28.17
C THR A 28 -18.68 -17.78 -28.12
N ILE A 29 -18.26 -17.16 -27.01
CA ILE A 29 -18.32 -15.70 -26.81
C ILE A 29 -17.06 -15.03 -27.37
N LYS A 30 -15.88 -15.62 -27.11
CA LYS A 30 -14.60 -15.11 -27.58
C LYS A 30 -14.01 -16.08 -28.59
N LYS A 31 -13.68 -15.58 -29.78
CA LYS A 31 -13.12 -16.42 -30.87
C LYS A 31 -11.68 -16.82 -30.55
N LYS A 32 -11.33 -18.06 -30.86
CA LYS A 32 -9.97 -18.58 -30.65
C LYS A 32 -8.95 -17.86 -31.55
N GLU A 33 -9.34 -17.58 -32.77
CA GLU A 33 -8.52 -16.87 -33.76
C GLU A 33 -8.11 -15.47 -33.27
N TYR A 34 -8.98 -14.80 -32.51
CA TYR A 34 -8.65 -13.51 -31.91
C TYR A 34 -7.51 -13.64 -30.88
N LEU A 35 -7.55 -14.65 -30.02
CA LEU A 35 -6.47 -14.88 -29.05
C LEU A 35 -5.17 -15.26 -29.74
N GLU A 36 -5.25 -16.10 -30.80
CA GLU A 36 -4.08 -16.47 -31.61
C GLU A 36 -3.42 -15.23 -32.22
N GLU A 37 -4.22 -14.29 -32.76
CA GLU A 37 -3.73 -13.03 -33.32
C GLU A 37 -3.07 -12.17 -32.24
N MET A 38 -3.73 -11.99 -31.07
CA MET A 38 -3.20 -11.16 -29.98
C MET A 38 -1.89 -11.74 -29.42
N VAL A 39 -1.83 -13.05 -29.22
CA VAL A 39 -0.63 -13.75 -28.75
C VAL A 39 0.49 -13.64 -29.78
N GLN A 40 0.19 -13.83 -31.07
CA GLN A 40 1.19 -13.69 -32.13
C GLN A 40 1.73 -12.24 -32.22
N LYS A 41 0.85 -11.25 -32.07
CA LYS A 41 1.26 -9.84 -32.00
C LYS A 41 2.18 -9.58 -30.82
N ALA A 42 1.86 -10.13 -29.63
CA ALA A 42 2.68 -9.98 -28.44
C ALA A 42 4.03 -10.73 -28.53
N LYS A 43 4.11 -11.82 -29.30
CA LYS A 43 5.38 -12.50 -29.63
C LYS A 43 6.26 -11.65 -30.54
N ASN A 44 5.65 -10.95 -31.49
CA ASN A 44 6.36 -10.08 -32.43
C ASN A 44 6.74 -8.73 -31.82
N ASP A 45 5.93 -8.23 -30.86
CA ASP A 45 6.15 -6.98 -30.13
C ASP A 45 6.07 -7.23 -28.63
N PRO A 46 7.21 -7.43 -27.96
CA PRO A 46 7.24 -7.66 -26.51
C PRO A 46 6.63 -6.54 -25.67
N SER A 47 6.55 -5.30 -26.18
CA SER A 47 5.92 -4.19 -25.48
C SER A 47 4.40 -4.34 -25.41
N PHE A 48 3.80 -5.10 -26.30
CA PHE A 48 2.37 -5.40 -26.33
C PHE A 48 1.97 -6.57 -25.42
N LYS A 49 2.92 -7.41 -25.00
CA LYS A 49 2.66 -8.60 -24.15
C LYS A 49 1.92 -8.26 -22.86
N PRO A 50 2.28 -7.21 -22.07
CA PRO A 50 1.55 -6.83 -20.87
C PRO A 50 0.07 -6.57 -21.13
N THR A 51 -0.26 -5.93 -22.26
CA THR A 51 -1.66 -5.66 -22.64
C THR A 51 -2.46 -6.95 -22.83
N VAL A 52 -1.88 -7.96 -23.48
CA VAL A 52 -2.53 -9.25 -23.70
C VAL A 52 -2.69 -10.01 -22.39
N LEU A 53 -1.67 -10.02 -21.54
CA LEU A 53 -1.74 -10.66 -20.23
C LEU A 53 -2.86 -10.10 -19.37
N VAL A 54 -2.99 -8.77 -19.31
CA VAL A 54 -4.05 -8.11 -18.53
C VAL A 54 -5.44 -8.32 -19.14
N LYS A 55 -5.60 -8.00 -20.44
CA LYS A 55 -6.93 -7.92 -21.08
C LYS A 55 -7.52 -9.27 -21.46
N ASP A 56 -6.64 -10.20 -21.83
CA ASP A 56 -7.08 -11.48 -22.41
C ASP A 56 -6.91 -12.65 -21.43
N PHE A 57 -6.03 -12.52 -20.44
CA PHE A 57 -5.72 -13.61 -19.52
C PHE A 57 -5.90 -13.26 -18.04
N ASN A 58 -6.32 -12.02 -17.72
CA ASN A 58 -6.52 -11.50 -16.37
C ASN A 58 -5.29 -11.59 -15.45
N ILE A 59 -4.08 -11.67 -16.03
CA ILE A 59 -2.83 -11.67 -15.28
C ILE A 59 -2.40 -10.23 -15.03
N PRO A 60 -2.35 -9.79 -13.77
CA PRO A 60 -1.89 -8.46 -13.43
C PRO A 60 -0.46 -8.21 -13.95
N GLN A 61 -0.23 -7.03 -14.50
CA GLN A 61 1.09 -6.62 -14.96
C GLN A 61 1.52 -5.37 -14.21
N THR A 62 2.77 -5.37 -13.79
CA THR A 62 3.39 -4.21 -13.14
C THR A 62 3.91 -3.23 -14.20
N ALA A 63 3.68 -1.93 -14.01
CA ALA A 63 4.26 -0.91 -14.88
C ALA A 63 5.80 -0.96 -14.84
N GLN A 64 6.47 -0.66 -15.94
CA GLN A 64 7.95 -0.67 -16.00
C GLN A 64 8.60 0.32 -15.01
N SER A 65 7.88 1.38 -14.66
CA SER A 65 8.30 2.40 -13.69
C SER A 65 7.88 2.08 -12.25
N ALA A 66 7.14 0.99 -12.01
CA ALA A 66 6.68 0.63 -10.68
C ALA A 66 7.84 0.33 -9.74
N TRP A 67 7.70 0.82 -8.50
CA TRP A 67 8.69 0.58 -7.46
C TRP A 67 8.78 -0.91 -7.06
N LEU A 68 7.63 -1.56 -6.88
CA LEU A 68 7.50 -2.96 -6.48
C LEU A 68 6.63 -3.74 -7.48
N THR A 69 6.92 -5.02 -7.65
CA THR A 69 6.10 -5.92 -8.47
C THR A 69 5.03 -6.60 -7.63
N PHE A 70 4.03 -7.20 -8.26
CA PHE A 70 3.03 -8.01 -7.56
C PHE A 70 3.67 -9.20 -6.82
N GLU A 71 4.73 -9.78 -7.39
CA GLU A 71 5.49 -10.86 -6.76
C GLU A 71 6.20 -10.38 -5.50
N ASP A 72 6.85 -9.21 -5.54
CA ASP A 72 7.52 -8.62 -4.38
C ASP A 72 6.53 -8.43 -3.20
N LEU A 73 5.29 -8.01 -3.52
CA LEU A 73 4.27 -7.70 -2.53
C LEU A 73 3.62 -8.92 -1.88
N ASN A 74 3.58 -10.07 -2.55
CA ASN A 74 2.96 -11.24 -1.96
C ASN A 74 3.80 -11.82 -0.82
N ASN A 75 3.20 -11.94 0.36
CA ASN A 75 3.77 -12.63 1.50
C ASN A 75 2.68 -13.49 2.15
N GLU A 76 2.86 -14.81 2.21
CA GLU A 76 1.89 -15.75 2.78
C GLU A 76 1.86 -15.69 4.31
N GLU A 77 2.86 -15.08 4.93
CA GLU A 77 2.92 -14.96 6.38
C GLU A 77 1.91 -13.95 6.89
N LEU A 78 1.25 -14.30 7.98
CA LEU A 78 0.26 -13.46 8.64
C LEU A 78 0.85 -12.78 9.87
N LEU A 79 0.29 -11.62 10.22
CA LEU A 79 0.57 -10.98 11.50
C LEU A 79 0.20 -11.94 12.63
N PRO A 80 1.06 -12.09 13.65
CA PRO A 80 0.74 -12.90 14.81
C PRO A 80 -0.47 -12.33 15.57
N GLU A 81 -1.23 -13.22 16.17
CA GLU A 81 -2.33 -12.83 17.05
C GLU A 81 -1.81 -12.17 18.34
N GLY A 82 -2.68 -11.43 19.03
CA GLY A 82 -2.43 -10.47 20.09
C GLY A 82 -1.29 -10.75 21.08
N GLY A 83 -0.67 -9.67 21.59
CA GLY A 83 0.41 -9.72 22.59
C GLY A 83 1.82 -10.04 22.03
N ALA A 84 1.96 -10.14 20.72
CA ALA A 84 3.25 -10.45 20.09
C ALA A 84 4.23 -9.28 20.05
N PHE A 85 3.73 -8.06 20.21
CA PHE A 85 4.52 -6.82 20.12
C PHE A 85 4.24 -5.94 21.33
N ARG A 86 5.28 -5.26 21.80
CA ARG A 86 5.15 -4.26 22.88
C ARG A 86 5.40 -2.84 22.39
N TYR A 87 6.25 -2.68 21.42
CA TYR A 87 6.63 -1.39 20.87
C TYR A 87 6.48 -1.35 19.36
N CYS A 88 6.24 -0.15 18.84
CA CYS A 88 6.27 0.10 17.41
C CYS A 88 6.95 1.43 17.07
N ILE A 89 7.34 1.56 15.81
CA ILE A 89 7.66 2.84 15.19
C ILE A 89 6.53 3.18 14.23
N GLY A 90 5.88 4.31 14.48
CA GLY A 90 4.78 4.81 13.68
C GLY A 90 5.22 5.65 12.50
N GLY A 91 4.31 5.83 11.56
CA GLY A 91 4.40 6.82 10.50
C GLY A 91 3.03 7.09 9.91
N PHE A 92 2.80 8.29 9.38
CA PHE A 92 1.51 8.59 8.77
C PHE A 92 1.62 9.64 7.68
N ASP A 93 0.72 9.55 6.73
CA ASP A 93 0.47 10.55 5.71
C ASP A 93 -0.95 11.12 5.89
N ALA A 94 -1.04 12.43 6.10
CA ALA A 94 -2.26 13.14 6.46
C ALA A 94 -2.59 14.23 5.43
N ALA A 95 -3.36 13.88 4.43
CA ALA A 95 -3.82 14.81 3.40
C ALA A 95 -4.81 15.86 3.95
N ASP A 96 -4.77 17.07 3.39
CA ASP A 96 -5.67 18.18 3.75
C ASP A 96 -7.00 18.18 2.99
N SER A 97 -7.13 17.36 1.97
CA SER A 97 -8.26 17.33 1.05
C SER A 97 -9.08 16.04 1.14
N ILE A 98 -9.91 15.78 0.13
CA ILE A 98 -10.73 14.58 -0.01
C ILE A 98 -9.84 13.33 -0.29
N ASP A 99 -8.61 13.35 0.12
CA ASP A 99 -7.64 12.29 -0.12
C ASP A 99 -7.62 11.25 1.01
N LEU A 100 -7.02 10.11 0.71
CA LEU A 100 -6.81 9.03 1.66
C LEU A 100 -5.82 9.49 2.73
N ASN A 101 -6.14 9.21 4.00
CA ASN A 101 -5.17 9.33 5.08
C ASN A 101 -4.75 7.93 5.51
N ALA A 102 -3.48 7.78 5.84
CA ALA A 102 -2.89 6.49 6.17
C ALA A 102 -2.00 6.58 7.41
N ALA A 103 -2.05 5.57 8.26
CA ALA A 103 -1.11 5.38 9.36
C ALA A 103 -0.54 3.96 9.35
N LYS A 104 0.71 3.84 9.75
CA LYS A 104 1.50 2.60 9.83
C LYS A 104 2.15 2.47 11.18
N ALA A 105 2.27 1.24 11.65
CA ALA A 105 3.07 0.90 12.82
C ALA A 105 3.97 -0.29 12.46
N ILE A 106 5.26 -0.07 12.45
CA ILE A 106 6.30 -1.09 12.26
C ILE A 106 6.56 -1.71 13.61
N CYS A 107 6.23 -2.99 13.75
CA CYS A 107 6.50 -3.81 14.91
C CYS A 107 7.59 -4.84 14.59
N LYS A 108 8.29 -5.32 15.63
CA LYS A 108 9.33 -6.34 15.49
C LYS A 108 9.30 -7.29 16.68
N ARG A 109 9.74 -8.52 16.50
CA ARG A 109 9.95 -9.49 17.58
C ARG A 109 11.44 -9.69 17.82
N ARG A 110 11.79 -9.98 19.06
CA ARG A 110 13.17 -10.25 19.44
C ARG A 110 13.71 -11.47 18.69
N GLY A 111 14.88 -11.31 18.09
CA GLY A 111 15.55 -12.39 17.35
C GLY A 111 14.93 -12.70 15.99
N ASP A 112 13.99 -11.90 15.53
CA ASP A 112 13.35 -12.00 14.21
C ASP A 112 13.90 -10.93 13.28
N ASP A 113 14.15 -11.26 12.03
CA ASP A 113 14.62 -10.32 11.01
C ASP A 113 13.47 -9.65 10.25
N LYS A 114 12.21 -10.04 10.54
CA LYS A 114 11.01 -9.54 9.88
C LYS A 114 10.48 -8.27 10.52
N LEU A 115 9.80 -7.47 9.70
CA LEU A 115 9.04 -6.30 10.10
C LEU A 115 7.54 -6.59 9.92
N TYR A 116 6.79 -6.36 10.97
CA TYR A 116 5.35 -6.61 11.04
C TYR A 116 4.63 -5.27 10.99
N ILE A 117 3.82 -5.06 9.94
CA ILE A 117 3.19 -3.78 9.65
C ILE A 117 1.71 -3.84 10.02
N LYS A 118 1.32 -3.04 11.01
CA LYS A 118 -0.09 -2.71 11.26
C LYS A 118 -0.45 -1.43 10.54
N GLN A 119 -1.66 -1.33 10.04
CA GLN A 119 -2.10 -0.21 9.23
C GLN A 119 -3.56 0.16 9.48
N MET A 120 -3.87 1.44 9.25
CA MET A 120 -5.22 1.94 9.20
C MET A 120 -5.31 3.06 8.16
N TYR A 121 -6.48 3.16 7.56
CA TYR A 121 -6.80 4.13 6.54
C TYR A 121 -8.10 4.87 6.86
N TRP A 122 -8.20 6.12 6.43
CA TRP A 122 -9.41 6.94 6.60
C TRP A 122 -9.77 7.67 5.33
N ILE A 123 -11.07 7.78 5.09
CA ILE A 123 -11.66 8.50 3.97
C ILE A 123 -12.85 9.31 4.48
N PRO A 124 -13.16 10.50 3.91
CA PRO A 124 -14.38 11.22 4.27
C PRO A 124 -15.63 10.42 3.89
N GLN A 125 -16.63 10.38 4.77
CA GLN A 125 -17.93 9.74 4.49
C GLN A 125 -18.57 10.27 3.21
N ALA A 126 -18.44 11.58 2.95
CA ALA A 126 -18.95 12.19 1.71
C ALA A 126 -18.42 11.58 0.41
N VAL A 127 -17.30 10.86 0.45
CA VAL A 127 -16.79 10.14 -0.73
C VAL A 127 -17.66 8.93 -1.06
N LEU A 128 -18.11 8.20 -0.04
CA LEU A 128 -19.01 7.05 -0.20
C LEU A 128 -20.44 7.52 -0.56
N ASP A 129 -20.95 8.55 0.14
CA ASP A 129 -22.28 9.09 -0.10
C ASP A 129 -22.46 9.59 -1.56
N GLN A 130 -21.45 10.25 -2.12
CA GLN A 130 -21.46 10.69 -3.52
C GLN A 130 -21.49 9.55 -4.53
N GLN A 131 -20.99 8.38 -4.17
CA GLN A 131 -21.05 7.19 -5.02
C GLN A 131 -22.46 6.61 -5.07
N GLU A 132 -23.11 6.52 -3.92
CA GLU A 132 -24.50 6.04 -3.82
C GLU A 132 -25.48 6.95 -4.57
N GLU A 133 -25.36 8.28 -4.41
CA GLU A 133 -26.23 9.26 -5.07
C GLU A 133 -26.12 9.24 -6.61
N ARG A 134 -24.94 8.98 -7.14
CA ARG A 134 -24.72 8.97 -8.60
C ARG A 134 -25.20 7.68 -9.27
N GLY A 135 -25.52 6.65 -8.50
CA GLY A 135 -25.85 5.32 -9.03
C GLY A 135 -24.74 4.73 -9.91
N ASP A 136 -23.54 5.32 -9.84
CA ASP A 136 -22.40 4.89 -10.63
C ASP A 136 -21.77 3.69 -9.93
N ARG A 137 -21.80 2.54 -10.60
CA ARG A 137 -21.16 1.31 -10.09
C ARG A 137 -19.62 1.41 -10.05
N ARG A 138 -19.06 2.46 -10.63
CA ARG A 138 -17.61 2.71 -10.59
C ARG A 138 -17.30 3.56 -9.37
N GLU A 139 -16.68 2.92 -8.41
CA GLU A 139 -16.15 3.62 -7.25
C GLU A 139 -15.07 4.64 -7.67
N ARG A 140 -14.95 5.70 -6.89
CA ARG A 140 -13.89 6.69 -7.08
C ARG A 140 -12.54 5.96 -7.08
N ASP A 141 -11.62 6.39 -7.92
CA ASP A 141 -10.29 5.82 -8.07
C ASP A 141 -10.27 4.35 -8.57
N GLY A 142 -11.45 3.79 -8.95
CA GLY A 142 -11.57 2.43 -9.50
C GLY A 142 -11.35 1.31 -8.49
N VAL A 143 -11.47 1.60 -7.19
CA VAL A 143 -11.25 0.64 -6.09
C VAL A 143 -12.47 0.53 -5.18
N PRO A 144 -12.65 -0.61 -4.49
CA PRO A 144 -13.86 -0.91 -3.73
C PRO A 144 -13.81 -0.33 -2.31
N TYR A 145 -13.87 0.99 -2.15
CA TYR A 145 -13.84 1.66 -0.85
C TYR A 145 -14.92 1.15 0.12
N SER A 146 -16.16 0.99 -0.37
CA SER A 146 -17.27 0.49 0.44
C SER A 146 -17.00 -0.92 0.97
N LEU A 147 -16.37 -1.78 0.17
CA LEU A 147 -15.97 -3.12 0.59
C LEU A 147 -14.87 -3.06 1.66
N TRP A 148 -13.86 -2.23 1.47
CA TRP A 148 -12.77 -2.07 2.44
C TRP A 148 -13.26 -1.52 3.79
N VAL A 149 -14.23 -0.60 3.76
CA VAL A 149 -14.88 -0.12 4.99
C VAL A 149 -15.68 -1.25 5.66
N SER A 150 -16.47 -2.02 4.90
CA SER A 150 -17.25 -3.14 5.44
C SER A 150 -16.38 -4.26 6.04
N GLN A 151 -15.15 -4.42 5.53
CA GLN A 151 -14.16 -5.35 6.04
C GLN A 151 -13.34 -4.81 7.23
N GLY A 152 -13.54 -3.54 7.63
CA GLY A 152 -12.79 -2.91 8.70
C GLY A 152 -11.34 -2.55 8.33
N LEU A 153 -10.97 -2.62 7.06
CA LEU A 153 -9.62 -2.27 6.56
C LEU A 153 -9.43 -0.75 6.44
N MET A 154 -10.54 -0.02 6.44
CA MET A 154 -10.59 1.43 6.30
C MET A 154 -11.74 1.96 7.17
N ARG A 155 -11.60 3.19 7.67
CA ARG A 155 -12.64 3.89 8.44
C ARG A 155 -13.11 5.12 7.69
N THR A 156 -14.34 5.55 7.96
CA THR A 156 -14.88 6.81 7.47
C THR A 156 -14.84 7.88 8.56
N CYS A 157 -14.69 9.14 8.13
CA CYS A 157 -14.84 10.32 8.98
C CYS A 157 -16.03 11.13 8.51
N GLU A 158 -16.83 11.64 9.43
CA GLU A 158 -17.97 12.50 9.11
C GLU A 158 -17.55 13.76 8.31
N GLY A 159 -18.40 14.15 7.36
CA GLY A 159 -18.20 15.34 6.56
C GLY A 159 -17.36 15.12 5.29
N ARG A 160 -16.73 16.20 4.81
CA ARG A 160 -16.01 16.24 3.53
C ARG A 160 -14.49 16.14 3.64
N ARG A 161 -13.96 16.12 4.86
CA ARG A 161 -12.50 16.04 5.13
C ARG A 161 -12.25 15.08 6.28
N VAL A 162 -11.11 14.42 6.26
CA VAL A 162 -10.67 13.61 7.39
C VAL A 162 -10.21 14.53 8.52
N ASN A 163 -10.74 14.32 9.72
CA ASN A 163 -10.19 14.92 10.92
C ASN A 163 -8.89 14.18 11.29
N LYS A 164 -7.74 14.82 11.13
CA LYS A 164 -6.43 14.20 11.35
C LYS A 164 -6.23 13.66 12.78
N ARG A 165 -7.06 14.07 13.76
CA ARG A 165 -7.03 13.53 15.10
C ARG A 165 -7.32 12.02 15.14
N VAL A 166 -8.06 11.47 14.16
CA VAL A 166 -8.31 10.02 14.08
C VAL A 166 -7.02 9.20 13.96
N ILE A 167 -5.94 9.80 13.46
CA ILE A 167 -4.63 9.16 13.40
C ILE A 167 -4.05 9.01 14.81
N LEU A 168 -4.10 10.07 15.62
CA LEU A 168 -3.72 10.02 17.03
C LEU A 168 -4.56 8.98 17.79
N ASP A 169 -5.88 9.01 17.58
CA ASP A 169 -6.80 8.09 18.24
C ASP A 169 -6.46 6.64 17.93
N TRP A 170 -6.04 6.35 16.68
CA TRP A 170 -5.60 4.99 16.30
C TRP A 170 -4.31 4.56 17.02
N PHE A 171 -3.32 5.43 17.16
CA PHE A 171 -2.13 5.12 17.95
C PHE A 171 -2.46 4.93 19.44
N CYS A 172 -3.42 5.67 19.97
CA CYS A 172 -3.95 5.42 21.31
C CYS A 172 -4.67 4.05 21.39
N GLU A 173 -5.43 3.66 20.36
CA GLU A 173 -6.05 2.33 20.30
C GLU A 173 -4.99 1.20 20.30
N LEU A 174 -3.89 1.34 19.56
CA LEU A 174 -2.79 0.36 19.58
C LEU A 174 -2.21 0.22 21.00
N ARG A 175 -1.98 1.33 21.68
CA ARG A 175 -1.52 1.34 23.08
C ARG A 175 -2.54 0.71 24.03
N ASP A 176 -3.79 1.15 23.99
CA ASP A 176 -4.77 0.87 25.04
C ASP A 176 -5.44 -0.49 24.86
N ARG A 177 -5.57 -0.98 23.63
CA ARG A 177 -6.25 -2.24 23.32
C ARG A 177 -5.31 -3.39 22.97
N GLU A 178 -4.14 -3.08 22.40
CA GLU A 178 -3.21 -4.10 21.92
C GLU A 178 -1.89 -4.12 22.71
N ASP A 179 -1.70 -3.21 23.68
CA ASP A 179 -0.48 -3.03 24.47
C ASP A 179 0.77 -2.73 23.60
N ILE A 180 0.56 -2.04 22.45
CA ILE A 180 1.61 -1.67 21.53
C ILE A 180 1.91 -0.18 21.65
N TYR A 181 3.08 0.15 22.17
CA TYR A 181 3.49 1.53 22.44
C TYR A 181 4.29 2.12 21.27
N PRO A 182 3.88 3.25 20.67
CA PRO A 182 4.68 3.96 19.69
C PRO A 182 5.84 4.69 20.40
N LEU A 183 7.06 4.28 20.11
CA LEU A 183 8.28 4.95 20.64
C LEU A 183 8.59 6.22 19.85
N TYR A 184 8.41 6.15 18.54
CA TYR A 184 8.61 7.26 17.61
C TYR A 184 7.55 7.20 16.52
N ILE A 185 7.14 8.37 15.99
CA ILE A 185 6.17 8.49 14.90
C ILE A 185 6.72 9.47 13.86
N GLY A 186 7.01 8.96 12.67
CA GLY A 186 7.44 9.74 11.52
C GLY A 186 6.27 10.49 10.86
N TYR A 187 6.54 11.72 10.42
CA TYR A 187 5.52 12.53 9.74
C TYR A 187 6.12 13.54 8.77
N ASP A 188 5.38 13.86 7.71
CA ASP A 188 5.69 14.99 6.83
C ASP A 188 5.31 16.31 7.51
N PRO A 189 6.27 17.23 7.75
CA PRO A 189 6.01 18.47 8.46
C PRO A 189 5.09 19.46 7.72
N TRP A 190 4.84 19.26 6.43
CA TRP A 190 4.01 20.17 5.64
C TRP A 190 2.50 20.05 5.89
N HIS A 191 2.04 18.94 6.43
CA HIS A 191 0.62 18.60 6.53
C HIS A 191 0.12 18.43 7.96
N ILE A 192 0.86 18.89 8.98
CA ILE A 192 0.48 18.75 10.38
C ILE A 192 0.43 20.11 11.06
N SER A 193 -0.57 20.33 11.92
CA SER A 193 -0.67 21.52 12.75
C SER A 193 0.09 21.37 14.07
N ASP A 194 0.56 22.50 14.62
CA ASP A 194 1.23 22.52 15.94
C ASP A 194 0.33 21.96 17.04
N GLU A 195 -0.99 22.17 16.95
CA GLU A 195 -1.98 21.63 17.88
C GLU A 195 -2.01 20.11 17.88
N LEU A 196 -2.00 19.50 16.69
CA LEU A 196 -1.98 18.04 16.56
C LEU A 196 -0.65 17.46 17.04
N LEU A 197 0.49 18.12 16.73
CA LEU A 197 1.79 17.75 17.27
C LEU A 197 1.81 17.76 18.78
N ALA A 198 1.32 18.84 19.39
CA ALA A 198 1.23 18.95 20.85
C ALA A 198 0.35 17.85 21.46
N ALA A 199 -0.74 17.47 20.77
CA ALA A 199 -1.60 16.38 21.23
C ALA A 199 -0.86 15.01 21.20
N PHE A 200 -0.09 14.71 20.16
CA PHE A 200 0.77 13.50 20.13
C PHE A 200 1.82 13.51 21.24
N GLU A 201 2.49 14.64 21.47
CA GLU A 201 3.50 14.77 22.53
C GLU A 201 2.89 14.67 23.94
N GLN A 202 1.66 15.10 24.12
CA GLN A 202 0.93 14.93 25.38
C GLN A 202 0.61 13.46 25.67
N GLU A 203 0.20 12.69 24.65
CA GLU A 203 -0.17 11.29 24.80
C GLU A 203 1.03 10.35 24.92
N PHE A 204 2.09 10.57 24.11
CA PHE A 204 3.20 9.63 23.96
C PHE A 204 4.55 10.18 24.45
N GLY A 205 4.60 11.44 24.88
CA GLY A 205 5.79 12.08 25.40
C GLY A 205 6.49 12.99 24.41
N ARG A 206 7.30 13.89 24.95
CA ARG A 206 8.14 14.79 24.13
C ARG A 206 9.10 13.95 23.29
N ASN A 207 9.36 14.37 22.07
CA ASN A 207 10.23 13.69 21.10
C ASN A 207 9.64 12.43 20.46
N VAL A 208 8.37 12.05 20.71
CA VAL A 208 7.73 10.96 19.96
C VAL A 208 7.63 11.29 18.46
N MET A 209 7.40 12.56 18.14
CA MET A 209 7.19 13.04 16.78
C MET A 209 8.52 13.34 16.06
N VAL A 210 8.80 12.63 14.99
CA VAL A 210 10.03 12.74 14.20
C VAL A 210 9.71 13.26 12.81
N LYS A 211 10.29 14.42 12.45
CA LYS A 211 10.12 15.02 11.12
C LYS A 211 10.82 14.20 10.05
N VAL A 212 10.08 13.78 9.03
CA VAL A 212 10.60 13.12 7.83
C VAL A 212 10.46 14.09 6.65
N ARG A 213 11.57 14.64 6.19
CA ARG A 213 11.56 15.54 5.03
C ARG A 213 11.35 14.74 3.75
N GLN A 214 10.36 15.14 2.97
CA GLN A 214 10.07 14.52 1.69
C GLN A 214 11.10 14.94 0.64
N GLY A 215 11.84 13.99 0.10
CA GLY A 215 12.84 14.25 -0.95
C GLY A 215 13.94 13.21 -1.00
N VAL A 216 14.72 13.23 -2.09
CA VAL A 216 15.73 12.21 -2.43
C VAL A 216 16.77 12.00 -1.35
N LEU A 217 17.18 13.06 -0.63
CA LEU A 217 18.22 12.96 0.40
C LEU A 217 17.78 12.14 1.61
N THR A 218 16.48 12.20 1.95
CA THR A 218 15.92 11.48 3.10
C THR A 218 15.39 10.11 2.69
N LEU A 219 14.71 10.03 1.54
CA LEU A 219 13.92 8.86 1.17
C LEU A 219 14.69 7.85 0.32
N SER A 220 15.77 8.23 -0.36
CA SER A 220 16.41 7.37 -1.36
C SER A 220 16.93 6.06 -0.79
N GLN A 221 17.73 6.11 0.27
CA GLN A 221 18.29 4.88 0.86
C GLN A 221 17.19 4.04 1.54
N PRO A 222 16.31 4.62 2.41
CA PRO A 222 15.19 3.87 2.97
C PRO A 222 14.28 3.21 1.93
N MET A 223 14.02 3.87 0.80
CA MET A 223 13.20 3.32 -0.27
C MET A 223 13.87 2.11 -0.94
N LYS A 224 15.20 2.13 -1.13
CA LYS A 224 15.97 0.99 -1.65
C LYS A 224 16.00 -0.17 -0.67
N ASP A 225 16.24 0.13 0.61
CA ASP A 225 16.30 -0.89 1.66
C ASP A 225 14.94 -1.55 1.85
N LEU A 226 13.86 -0.77 1.93
CA LEU A 226 12.50 -1.30 2.06
C LEU A 226 12.09 -2.16 0.86
N LYS A 227 12.55 -1.81 -0.37
CA LYS A 227 12.36 -2.65 -1.55
C LYS A 227 13.03 -4.02 -1.37
N ALA A 228 14.26 -4.05 -0.88
CA ALA A 228 14.97 -5.31 -0.62
C ALA A 228 14.23 -6.15 0.45
N GLU A 229 13.74 -5.51 1.54
CA GLU A 229 12.94 -6.20 2.57
C GLU A 229 11.65 -6.84 1.99
N PHE A 230 10.96 -6.17 1.05
CA PHE A 230 9.82 -6.75 0.34
C PHE A 230 10.24 -7.95 -0.54
N GLN A 231 11.34 -7.83 -1.28
CA GLN A 231 11.88 -8.90 -2.14
C GLN A 231 12.30 -10.12 -1.34
N GLU A 232 12.87 -9.91 -0.15
CA GLU A 232 13.25 -10.96 0.79
C GLU A 232 12.08 -11.50 1.62
N LYS A 233 10.84 -11.02 1.37
CA LYS A 233 9.62 -11.43 2.10
C LYS A 233 9.68 -11.15 3.61
N LYS A 234 10.45 -10.17 4.02
CA LYS A 234 10.58 -9.76 5.41
C LYS A 234 9.48 -8.81 5.89
N ILE A 235 8.71 -8.23 4.98
CA ILE A 235 7.57 -7.36 5.33
C ILE A 235 6.30 -8.19 5.44
N VAL A 236 5.78 -8.33 6.65
CA VAL A 236 4.53 -9.04 6.97
C VAL A 236 3.43 -8.02 7.23
N TYR A 237 2.36 -8.02 6.41
CA TYR A 237 1.30 -7.00 6.46
C TYR A 237 -0.08 -7.57 6.09
N ASN A 238 -0.28 -8.88 6.26
CA ASN A 238 -1.51 -9.62 5.93
C ASN A 238 -1.97 -9.44 4.48
N ASN A 239 -1.05 -9.13 3.56
CA ASN A 239 -1.41 -8.86 2.17
C ASN A 239 -2.55 -7.83 2.03
N ASN A 240 -2.60 -6.82 2.91
CA ASN A 240 -3.68 -5.84 2.93
C ASN A 240 -3.89 -5.22 1.53
N PRO A 241 -5.11 -5.27 0.97
CA PRO A 241 -5.36 -4.85 -0.41
C PRO A 241 -5.15 -3.35 -0.63
N ILE A 242 -5.35 -2.51 0.40
CA ILE A 242 -5.12 -1.06 0.30
C ILE A 242 -3.62 -0.78 0.24
N ASP A 243 -2.83 -1.51 1.04
CA ASP A 243 -1.36 -1.43 0.97
C ASP A 243 -0.85 -1.86 -0.41
N LYS A 244 -1.30 -3.01 -0.89
CA LYS A 244 -0.92 -3.49 -2.23
C LYS A 244 -1.24 -2.47 -3.31
N TRP A 245 -2.43 -1.87 -3.24
CA TRP A 245 -2.85 -0.83 -4.18
C TRP A 245 -1.95 0.40 -4.12
N CYS A 246 -1.65 0.93 -2.93
CA CYS A 246 -0.77 2.08 -2.77
C CYS A 246 0.67 1.78 -3.25
N LEU A 247 1.21 0.62 -2.90
CA LEU A 247 2.56 0.20 -3.24
C LEU A 247 2.74 0.00 -4.75
N ILE A 248 1.76 -0.62 -5.44
CA ILE A 248 1.77 -0.78 -6.89
C ILE A 248 1.64 0.55 -7.64
N ASN A 249 0.89 1.50 -7.08
CA ASN A 249 0.73 2.83 -7.66
C ASN A 249 1.98 3.71 -7.49
N THR A 250 2.93 3.28 -6.66
CA THR A 250 4.17 4.01 -6.42
C THR A 250 5.19 3.72 -7.51
N GLU A 251 5.71 4.77 -8.12
CA GLU A 251 6.77 4.71 -9.11
C GLU A 251 8.08 5.26 -8.54
N GLU A 252 9.22 4.79 -9.07
CA GLU A 252 10.54 5.33 -8.76
C GLU A 252 10.90 6.47 -9.71
N LYS A 253 11.10 7.66 -9.17
CA LYS A 253 11.78 8.73 -9.90
C LYS A 253 13.24 8.79 -9.50
N LYS A 254 14.15 8.64 -10.47
CA LYS A 254 15.60 8.74 -10.26
C LYS A 254 16.10 10.13 -10.62
N ASP A 255 17.01 10.66 -9.79
CA ASP A 255 17.79 11.84 -10.14
C ASP A 255 19.04 11.47 -10.94
N VAL A 256 19.80 12.46 -11.37
CA VAL A 256 21.04 12.28 -12.15
C VAL A 256 22.14 11.53 -11.38
N ASN A 257 22.05 11.47 -10.06
CA ASN A 257 23.00 10.77 -9.19
C ASN A 257 22.53 9.35 -8.83
N GLY A 258 21.39 8.89 -9.37
CA GLY A 258 20.82 7.59 -9.07
C GLY A 258 20.11 7.50 -7.72
N ASN A 259 19.83 8.64 -7.06
CA ASN A 259 18.93 8.66 -5.91
C ASN A 259 17.49 8.49 -6.38
N VAL A 260 16.68 7.83 -5.54
CA VAL A 260 15.28 7.55 -5.83
C VAL A 260 14.35 8.30 -4.87
N GLN A 261 13.17 8.64 -5.36
CA GLN A 261 12.06 9.13 -4.55
C GLN A 261 10.74 8.54 -5.06
N PRO A 262 9.76 8.34 -4.18
CA PRO A 262 8.45 7.89 -4.59
C PRO A 262 7.73 8.99 -5.34
N VAL A 263 7.10 8.65 -6.45
CA VAL A 263 6.21 9.53 -7.17
C VAL A 263 4.92 8.80 -7.49
N LYS A 264 3.85 9.57 -7.55
CA LYS A 264 2.57 9.12 -8.04
C LYS A 264 2.63 9.11 -9.55
N SER A 265 2.13 8.07 -10.20
CA SER A 265 1.97 8.08 -11.66
C SER A 265 1.00 9.20 -12.07
N ASP A 266 1.08 9.65 -13.33
CA ASP A 266 0.29 10.78 -13.86
C ASP A 266 -1.23 10.57 -13.84
N GLU A 267 -1.71 9.36 -13.55
CA GLU A 267 -3.14 9.08 -13.41
C GLU A 267 -3.69 9.65 -12.09
N ARG A 268 -4.68 10.53 -12.20
CA ARG A 268 -5.30 11.23 -11.06
C ARG A 268 -5.93 10.30 -10.02
N THR A 269 -6.24 9.07 -10.40
CA THR A 269 -6.89 8.05 -9.56
C THR A 269 -5.94 7.23 -8.72
N ARG A 270 -4.64 7.31 -8.94
CA ARG A 270 -3.65 6.52 -8.21
C ARG A 270 -3.26 7.18 -6.89
N ARG A 271 -3.36 6.43 -5.81
CA ARG A 271 -3.01 6.86 -4.45
C ARG A 271 -1.74 6.16 -4.00
N ILE A 272 -0.87 6.90 -3.29
CA ILE A 272 0.36 6.37 -2.69
C ILE A 272 0.48 6.71 -1.19
N ASP A 273 -0.59 7.20 -0.59
CA ASP A 273 -0.64 7.68 0.80
C ASP A 273 -0.20 6.59 1.78
N GLY A 274 -0.61 5.33 1.54
CA GLY A 274 -0.15 4.17 2.32
C GLY A 274 1.35 3.91 2.20
N THR A 275 1.93 4.15 1.01
CA THR A 275 3.38 4.05 0.79
C THR A 275 4.12 5.19 1.47
N ALA A 276 3.61 6.42 1.40
CA ALA A 276 4.20 7.58 2.07
C ALA A 276 4.22 7.37 3.59
N ALA A 277 3.11 6.96 4.19
CA ALA A 277 3.03 6.62 5.61
C ALA A 277 4.03 5.50 6.02
N LEU A 278 4.19 4.47 5.17
CA LEU A 278 5.15 3.40 5.42
C LEU A 278 6.60 3.90 5.33
N LEU A 279 6.91 4.74 4.36
CA LEU A 279 8.23 5.34 4.21
C LEU A 279 8.56 6.26 5.38
N ASP A 280 7.60 7.05 5.88
CA ASP A 280 7.79 7.89 7.06
C ASP A 280 8.13 7.04 8.29
N ALA A 281 7.41 5.95 8.51
CA ALA A 281 7.73 5.00 9.57
C ALA A 281 9.11 4.35 9.37
N TYR A 282 9.42 3.93 8.15
CA TYR A 282 10.64 3.20 7.85
C TYR A 282 11.90 4.07 7.93
N VAL A 283 11.83 5.34 7.53
CA VAL A 283 12.92 6.32 7.74
C VAL A 283 13.25 6.44 9.23
N VAL A 284 12.22 6.56 10.07
CA VAL A 284 12.41 6.65 11.53
C VAL A 284 12.96 5.34 12.06
N TYR A 285 12.47 4.19 11.59
CA TYR A 285 12.99 2.88 11.94
C TYR A 285 14.48 2.76 11.60
N CYS A 286 14.91 3.13 10.40
CA CYS A 286 16.33 3.11 10.02
C CYS A 286 17.18 3.99 10.96
N ASN A 287 16.72 5.18 11.31
CA ASN A 287 17.43 6.13 12.15
C ASN A 287 17.47 5.73 13.63
N LYS A 288 16.51 4.93 14.08
CA LYS A 288 16.31 4.54 15.49
C LYS A 288 16.41 3.03 15.71
N ARG A 289 16.93 2.29 14.74
CA ARG A 289 16.96 0.82 14.75
C ARG A 289 17.59 0.26 16.02
N ASP A 290 18.81 0.69 16.34
CA ASP A 290 19.55 0.13 17.48
C ASP A 290 18.83 0.39 18.80
N GLU A 291 18.28 1.61 18.97
CA GLU A 291 17.51 1.96 20.15
C GLU A 291 16.23 1.13 20.23
N PHE A 292 15.47 1.03 19.14
CA PHE A 292 14.24 0.26 19.06
C PHE A 292 14.47 -1.23 19.32
N GLU A 293 15.46 -1.83 18.65
CA GLU A 293 15.76 -3.27 18.79
C GLU A 293 16.34 -3.62 20.17
N SER A 294 16.91 -2.66 20.89
CA SER A 294 17.38 -2.88 22.27
C SER A 294 16.23 -3.01 23.28
N LEU A 295 15.04 -2.55 22.94
CA LEU A 295 13.85 -2.53 23.81
C LEU A 295 12.92 -3.74 23.60
N ILE A 296 13.13 -4.50 22.51
CA ILE A 296 12.32 -5.69 22.15
C ILE A 296 12.95 -7.04 22.51
#